data_7fcc078846c2aa9c41594bdbb5b080f0
#
_entry.id   7fcc078846c2aa9c41594bdbb5b080f0
#
_cell.length_a   1.000
_cell.length_b   1.000
_cell.length_c   1.000
_cell.angle_alpha   90.00
_cell.angle_beta   90.00
_cell.angle_gamma   90.00
#
_symmetry.space_group_name_H-M   'P 1'
#
loop_
_entity.id
_entity.type
_entity.pdbx_description
1 polymer ?
#
loop_
_entity_poly.entity_id
_entity_poly.type
_entity_poly.pdbx_seq_one_letter_code
_entity_poly.pdbx_strand_id
1 'polypeptide(L)'
;MTTRRQWLRTAAALPFALAAPAAFAQPAQTVVWSGFPPGGLGDQVTRPLLERLRGRWPATVILDSKPGAGGRIAADFVKRAAPDGATLLQLPSSPLTIYPHSYGRKLTYDPLTDFVAVAPLAAYTLSMTVGPGVPAEVRTAADFVKWAKANPDKANYGIPAPGSVPHFVGMMFERAAGVPMKSIPYKGGAPLLQDLMGGQVAVAFNVVSEVLPHVRSGKLRSLAVASPQRWASLPEVPTLVELGYKDIVAVEFLGWYAPAKTPADLVAKLNAAVQDALGTPEMAAVFQQHGLVPLREGPEAFAVRVKEELNRWAPIVKATGFTPED
;
A
#
# COMPACT_ATOMS: atom_id res chain seq x y z
N MET A 1 -38.47 39.86 -71.09
CA MET A 1 -38.40 38.38 -71.15
C MET A 1 -37.09 37.93 -70.60
N THR A 2 -37.01 37.67 -69.32
CA THR A 2 -35.80 37.24 -68.64
C THR A 2 -36.05 35.82 -68.06
N THR A 3 -35.26 34.90 -68.55
CA THR A 3 -35.45 33.46 -68.47
C THR A 3 -35.05 32.91 -67.02
N ARG A 4 -35.96 32.12 -66.54
CA ARG A 4 -35.89 31.31 -65.29
C ARG A 4 -34.82 30.21 -65.32
N ARG A 5 -33.53 30.49 -65.34
CA ARG A 5 -32.50 29.38 -65.29
C ARG A 5 -31.20 29.72 -64.64
N GLN A 6 -31.19 30.46 -63.53
CA GLN A 6 -29.94 30.74 -62.79
C GLN A 6 -30.02 30.54 -61.26
N TRP A 7 -30.95 29.73 -60.80
CA TRP A 7 -31.07 29.40 -59.35
C TRP A 7 -30.81 27.92 -59.08
N LEU A 8 -29.63 27.44 -59.28
CA LEU A 8 -29.21 26.11 -58.75
C LEU A 8 -27.70 25.90 -58.96
N ARG A 9 -26.86 26.39 -58.08
CA ARG A 9 -25.50 25.92 -57.86
C ARG A 9 -24.80 26.73 -56.73
N THR A 10 -25.42 26.78 -55.56
CA THR A 10 -24.66 27.08 -54.34
C THR A 10 -24.70 25.82 -53.46
N ALA A 11 -23.89 24.85 -53.83
CA ALA A 11 -23.60 23.71 -52.94
C ALA A 11 -22.83 24.27 -51.78
N ALA A 12 -23.47 24.33 -50.61
CA ALA A 12 -22.83 24.66 -49.33
C ALA A 12 -21.79 23.59 -49.02
N ALA A 13 -20.53 23.90 -49.21
CA ALA A 13 -19.42 23.12 -48.64
C ALA A 13 -19.44 23.33 -47.13
N LEU A 14 -20.09 22.43 -46.40
CA LEU A 14 -19.91 22.30 -44.96
C LEU A 14 -18.45 21.92 -44.72
N PRO A 15 -17.67 22.69 -43.90
CA PRO A 15 -16.37 22.25 -43.49
C PRO A 15 -16.55 21.03 -42.56
N PHE A 16 -16.12 19.88 -43.02
CA PHE A 16 -15.86 18.72 -42.15
C PHE A 16 -14.75 19.16 -41.21
N ALA A 17 -15.09 19.67 -40.02
CA ALA A 17 -14.16 19.86 -38.95
C ALA A 17 -13.71 18.45 -38.53
N LEU A 18 -12.56 18.02 -39.04
CA LEU A 18 -11.82 16.90 -38.49
C LEU A 18 -11.58 17.23 -37.01
N ALA A 19 -12.35 16.62 -36.12
CA ALA A 19 -12.06 16.62 -34.69
C ALA A 19 -10.69 15.96 -34.54
N ALA A 20 -9.63 16.76 -34.48
CA ALA A 20 -8.33 16.29 -34.09
C ALA A 20 -8.49 15.63 -32.69
N PRO A 21 -7.96 14.43 -32.47
CA PRO A 21 -7.98 13.84 -31.14
C PRO A 21 -7.35 14.87 -30.20
N ALA A 22 -8.09 15.24 -29.13
CA ALA A 22 -7.57 16.14 -28.12
C ALA A 22 -6.29 15.51 -27.58
N ALA A 23 -5.15 16.03 -27.98
CA ALA A 23 -3.89 15.67 -27.38
C ALA A 23 -4.00 16.12 -25.92
N PHE A 24 -4.18 15.19 -25.00
CA PHE A 24 -4.12 15.50 -23.58
C PHE A 24 -2.74 16.09 -23.31
N ALA A 25 -2.71 17.40 -23.11
CA ALA A 25 -1.50 18.07 -22.68
C ALA A 25 -1.08 17.42 -21.34
N GLN A 26 0.15 16.93 -21.27
CA GLN A 26 0.65 16.37 -20.01
C GLN A 26 0.61 17.45 -18.93
N PRO A 27 0.17 17.13 -17.71
CA PRO A 27 0.11 18.11 -16.62
C PRO A 27 1.50 18.65 -16.32
N ALA A 28 1.60 19.95 -15.99
CA ALA A 28 2.86 20.54 -15.53
C ALA A 28 3.32 19.97 -14.19
N GLN A 29 2.38 19.49 -13.38
CA GLN A 29 2.62 18.88 -12.08
C GLN A 29 1.76 17.62 -11.90
N THR A 30 2.36 16.59 -11.29
CA THR A 30 1.67 15.39 -10.83
C THR A 30 1.78 15.30 -9.31
N VAL A 31 0.66 15.18 -8.61
CA VAL A 31 0.62 15.00 -7.16
C VAL A 31 0.29 13.54 -6.86
N VAL A 32 1.20 12.88 -6.13
CA VAL A 32 0.99 11.55 -5.57
C VAL A 32 0.42 11.71 -4.16
N TRP A 33 -0.82 11.30 -3.96
CA TRP A 33 -1.50 11.38 -2.67
C TRP A 33 -1.32 10.10 -1.87
N SER A 34 -0.56 10.18 -0.78
CA SER A 34 -0.45 9.09 0.19
C SER A 34 -1.66 9.06 1.12
N GLY A 35 -2.17 7.85 1.40
CA GLY A 35 -3.26 7.64 2.36
C GLY A 35 -2.82 7.59 3.83
N PHE A 36 -1.51 7.76 4.10
CA PHE A 36 -0.91 7.63 5.43
C PHE A 36 -0.06 8.84 5.78
N PRO A 37 0.19 9.09 7.09
CA PRO A 37 1.05 10.18 7.53
C PRO A 37 2.48 10.08 6.97
N PRO A 38 3.18 11.21 6.84
CA PRO A 38 4.60 11.23 6.46
C PRO A 38 5.48 10.40 7.41
N GLY A 39 6.61 9.90 6.88
CA GLY A 39 7.63 9.17 7.63
C GLY A 39 7.51 7.65 7.61
N GLY A 40 6.38 7.09 7.13
CA GLY A 40 6.20 5.64 6.98
C GLY A 40 6.71 5.10 5.63
N LEU A 41 6.35 3.84 5.34
CA LEU A 41 6.73 3.11 4.13
C LEU A 41 6.59 3.93 2.84
N GLY A 42 5.49 4.66 2.68
CA GLY A 42 5.23 5.47 1.49
C GLY A 42 6.33 6.51 1.24
N ASP A 43 6.73 7.21 2.27
CA ASP A 43 7.80 8.22 2.20
C ASP A 43 9.17 7.59 1.95
N GLN A 44 9.48 6.46 2.61
CA GLN A 44 10.76 5.75 2.47
C GLN A 44 11.05 5.35 1.01
N VAL A 45 10.01 5.00 0.26
CA VAL A 45 10.14 4.59 -1.15
C VAL A 45 9.97 5.79 -2.08
N THR A 46 8.93 6.59 -1.88
CA THR A 46 8.53 7.57 -2.89
C THR A 46 9.41 8.81 -2.90
N ARG A 47 9.85 9.35 -1.76
CA ARG A 47 10.72 10.55 -1.79
C ARG A 47 12.03 10.32 -2.55
N PRO A 48 12.79 9.25 -2.33
CA PRO A 48 13.94 8.94 -3.16
C PRO A 48 13.59 8.71 -4.64
N LEU A 49 12.44 8.05 -4.91
CA LEU A 49 11.97 7.80 -6.26
C LEU A 49 11.67 9.11 -7.00
N LEU A 50 11.09 10.12 -6.37
CA LEU A 50 10.78 11.40 -6.98
C LEU A 50 12.06 12.10 -7.51
N GLU A 51 13.18 12.00 -6.79
CA GLU A 51 14.46 12.54 -7.26
C GLU A 51 14.94 11.83 -8.53
N ARG A 52 14.66 10.54 -8.69
CA ARG A 52 15.04 9.74 -9.87
C ARG A 52 14.05 9.90 -11.03
N LEU A 53 12.83 10.37 -10.77
CA LEU A 53 11.87 10.70 -11.84
C LEU A 53 12.17 12.02 -12.55
N ARG A 54 12.99 12.89 -11.98
CA ARG A 54 13.40 14.14 -12.63
C ARG A 54 14.07 13.85 -13.97
N GLY A 55 13.56 14.47 -15.03
CA GLY A 55 13.99 14.27 -16.41
C GLY A 55 13.54 12.96 -17.08
N ARG A 56 12.90 12.04 -16.34
CA ARG A 56 12.26 10.83 -16.89
C ARG A 56 10.78 11.02 -17.11
N TRP A 57 10.16 11.88 -16.31
CA TRP A 57 8.76 12.27 -16.44
C TRP A 57 8.69 13.80 -16.64
N PRO A 58 7.90 14.29 -17.62
CA PRO A 58 7.88 15.72 -17.97
C PRO A 58 7.33 16.61 -16.86
N ALA A 59 6.35 16.10 -16.09
CA ALA A 59 5.76 16.86 -14.99
C ALA A 59 6.65 16.82 -13.74
N THR A 60 6.60 17.89 -12.96
CA THR A 60 7.13 17.84 -11.58
C THR A 60 6.24 16.93 -10.75
N VAL A 61 6.82 15.87 -10.18
CA VAL A 61 6.07 14.95 -9.30
C VAL A 61 6.35 15.31 -7.83
N ILE A 62 5.29 15.47 -7.07
CA ILE A 62 5.36 15.73 -5.61
C ILE A 62 4.57 14.67 -4.84
N LEU A 63 5.01 14.39 -3.62
CA LEU A 63 4.30 13.53 -2.67
C LEU A 63 3.62 14.41 -1.64
N ASP A 64 2.31 14.26 -1.51
CA ASP A 64 1.51 14.87 -0.45
C ASP A 64 0.65 13.80 0.23
N SER A 65 0.01 14.11 1.35
CA SER A 65 -0.73 13.12 2.13
C SER A 65 -2.13 13.58 2.51
N LYS A 66 -3.08 12.63 2.45
CA LYS A 66 -4.44 12.76 3.00
C LYS A 66 -4.69 11.57 3.93
N PRO A 67 -4.10 11.60 5.14
CA PRO A 67 -4.20 10.48 6.06
C PRO A 67 -5.59 10.36 6.67
N GLY A 68 -5.96 9.13 7.02
CA GLY A 68 -7.19 8.85 7.77
C GLY A 68 -7.98 7.68 7.19
N ALA A 69 -8.79 7.08 8.06
CA ALA A 69 -9.62 5.91 7.75
C ALA A 69 -8.85 4.78 7.04
N GLY A 70 -7.56 4.54 7.42
CA GLY A 70 -6.72 3.52 6.80
C GLY A 70 -6.40 3.78 5.32
N GLY A 71 -6.34 5.03 4.87
CA GLY A 71 -6.09 5.41 3.48
C GLY A 71 -7.34 5.62 2.62
N ARG A 72 -8.54 5.32 3.15
CA ARG A 72 -9.81 5.48 2.42
C ARG A 72 -10.10 6.93 2.03
N ILE A 73 -9.67 7.91 2.85
CA ILE A 73 -9.86 9.35 2.54
C ILE A 73 -9.08 9.72 1.27
N ALA A 74 -7.84 9.27 1.13
CA ALA A 74 -7.05 9.53 -0.07
C ALA A 74 -7.63 8.80 -1.29
N ALA A 75 -8.06 7.55 -1.12
CA ALA A 75 -8.71 6.78 -2.19
C ALA A 75 -9.95 7.49 -2.71
N ASP A 76 -10.85 7.93 -1.83
CA ASP A 76 -12.05 8.68 -2.17
C ASP A 76 -11.76 10.01 -2.88
N PHE A 77 -10.71 10.69 -2.47
CA PHE A 77 -10.27 11.94 -3.10
C PHE A 77 -9.79 11.68 -4.53
N VAL A 78 -8.88 10.70 -4.71
CA VAL A 78 -8.29 10.42 -6.03
C VAL A 78 -9.31 9.79 -6.99
N LYS A 79 -10.21 8.93 -6.51
CA LYS A 79 -11.32 8.39 -7.31
C LYS A 79 -12.11 9.46 -8.06
N ARG A 80 -12.28 10.65 -7.45
CA ARG A 80 -13.04 11.78 -8.01
C ARG A 80 -12.21 12.75 -8.84
N ALA A 81 -10.89 12.54 -8.91
CA ALA A 81 -10.00 13.43 -9.67
C ALA A 81 -10.13 13.23 -11.20
N ALA A 82 -9.68 14.22 -11.95
CA ALA A 82 -9.62 14.13 -13.41
C ALA A 82 -8.61 13.03 -13.82
N PRO A 83 -8.92 12.24 -14.87
CA PRO A 83 -8.06 11.14 -15.33
C PRO A 83 -6.99 11.65 -16.33
N ASP A 84 -6.29 12.73 -15.98
CA ASP A 84 -5.34 13.46 -16.82
C ASP A 84 -3.86 13.26 -16.41
N GLY A 85 -3.60 12.43 -15.37
CA GLY A 85 -2.26 12.18 -14.83
C GLY A 85 -1.76 13.23 -13.85
N ALA A 86 -2.53 14.27 -13.53
CA ALA A 86 -2.15 15.26 -12.51
C ALA A 86 -2.31 14.73 -11.07
N THR A 87 -3.12 13.70 -10.88
CA THR A 87 -3.45 13.16 -9.55
C THR A 87 -3.25 11.65 -9.54
N LEU A 88 -2.41 11.18 -8.65
CA LEU A 88 -2.17 9.76 -8.41
C LEU A 88 -2.45 9.40 -6.95
N LEU A 89 -2.78 8.16 -6.72
CA LEU A 89 -2.95 7.56 -5.39
C LEU A 89 -1.77 6.67 -5.06
N GLN A 90 -1.23 6.81 -3.87
CA GLN A 90 -0.26 5.87 -3.31
C GLN A 90 -0.87 5.14 -2.13
N LEU A 91 -0.98 3.83 -2.23
CA LEU A 91 -1.46 2.98 -1.14
C LEU A 91 -0.64 1.69 -1.02
N PRO A 92 -0.53 1.15 0.21
CA PRO A 92 -0.22 -0.27 0.40
C PRO A 92 -1.39 -1.13 -0.12
N SER A 93 -1.19 -2.45 -0.19
CA SER A 93 -2.18 -3.38 -0.74
C SER A 93 -3.50 -3.42 0.03
N SER A 94 -3.45 -3.34 1.36
CA SER A 94 -4.63 -3.54 2.23
C SER A 94 -5.90 -2.76 1.83
N PRO A 95 -5.85 -1.45 1.52
CA PRO A 95 -7.04 -0.70 1.13
C PRO A 95 -7.70 -1.21 -0.16
N LEU A 96 -6.94 -1.85 -1.04
CA LEU A 96 -7.42 -2.31 -2.34
C LEU A 96 -7.76 -3.81 -2.35
N THR A 97 -7.17 -4.59 -1.45
CA THR A 97 -7.28 -6.06 -1.49
C THR A 97 -8.03 -6.66 -0.30
N ILE A 98 -8.08 -5.97 0.84
CA ILE A 98 -8.77 -6.44 2.04
C ILE A 98 -10.02 -5.63 2.35
N TYR A 99 -9.96 -4.31 2.22
CA TYR A 99 -11.10 -3.46 2.61
C TYR A 99 -12.40 -3.76 1.86
N PRO A 100 -12.42 -4.21 0.60
CA PRO A 100 -13.65 -4.67 -0.02
C PRO A 100 -14.35 -5.79 0.75
N HIS A 101 -13.59 -6.66 1.41
CA HIS A 101 -14.13 -7.77 2.20
C HIS A 101 -14.44 -7.39 3.64
N SER A 102 -13.62 -6.52 4.26
CA SER A 102 -13.77 -6.14 5.66
C SER A 102 -14.79 -5.02 5.88
N TYR A 103 -14.89 -4.05 4.96
CA TYR A 103 -15.83 -2.93 5.06
C TYR A 103 -17.11 -3.15 4.23
N GLY A 104 -17.07 -4.00 3.21
CA GLY A 104 -18.22 -4.32 2.37
C GLY A 104 -18.90 -3.06 1.84
N ARG A 105 -20.21 -2.91 2.10
CA ARG A 105 -21.02 -1.76 1.64
C ARG A 105 -20.64 -0.40 2.27
N LYS A 106 -19.86 -0.40 3.36
CA LYS A 106 -19.31 0.84 3.97
C LYS A 106 -18.09 1.38 3.20
N LEU A 107 -17.51 0.60 2.28
CA LEU A 107 -16.43 1.06 1.41
C LEU A 107 -17.02 1.92 0.30
N THR A 108 -16.48 3.11 0.12
CA THR A 108 -16.99 4.13 -0.79
C THR A 108 -16.38 4.06 -2.20
N TYR A 109 -15.47 3.11 -2.43
CA TYR A 109 -14.83 2.87 -3.72
C TYR A 109 -14.74 1.37 -4.03
N ASP A 110 -14.62 1.06 -5.31
CA ASP A 110 -14.28 -0.27 -5.81
C ASP A 110 -12.85 -0.24 -6.37
N PRO A 111 -11.92 -1.06 -5.83
CA PRO A 111 -10.53 -1.02 -6.24
C PRO A 111 -10.29 -1.42 -7.70
N LEU A 112 -11.19 -2.20 -8.30
CA LEU A 112 -11.03 -2.71 -9.67
C LEU A 112 -11.66 -1.81 -10.74
N THR A 113 -12.64 -0.98 -10.35
CA THR A 113 -13.38 -0.16 -11.30
C THR A 113 -13.13 1.33 -11.15
N ASP A 114 -12.73 1.81 -9.96
CA ASP A 114 -12.50 3.23 -9.70
C ASP A 114 -11.04 3.66 -9.91
N PHE A 115 -10.13 2.70 -10.06
CA PHE A 115 -8.70 2.97 -10.24
C PHE A 115 -8.09 2.16 -11.37
N VAL A 116 -7.03 2.74 -11.96
CA VAL A 116 -6.12 2.05 -12.87
C VAL A 116 -4.80 1.82 -12.15
N ALA A 117 -4.30 0.58 -12.17
CA ALA A 117 -2.97 0.25 -11.65
C ALA A 117 -1.90 0.92 -12.52
N VAL A 118 -1.02 1.71 -11.92
CA VAL A 118 0.05 2.42 -12.65
C VAL A 118 1.36 1.68 -12.50
N ALA A 119 1.86 1.53 -11.29
CA ALA A 119 3.14 0.85 -11.05
C ALA A 119 3.17 0.28 -9.63
N PRO A 120 3.59 -0.98 -9.45
CA PRO A 120 4.04 -1.46 -8.15
C PRO A 120 5.41 -0.87 -7.88
N LEU A 121 5.69 -0.55 -6.63
CA LEU A 121 6.95 0.06 -6.21
C LEU A 121 7.83 -0.92 -5.43
N ALA A 122 7.25 -1.53 -4.39
CA ALA A 122 7.97 -2.40 -3.48
C ALA A 122 7.07 -3.48 -2.89
N ALA A 123 7.62 -4.68 -2.69
CA ALA A 123 7.05 -5.67 -1.79
C ALA A 123 7.70 -5.55 -0.41
N TYR A 124 6.92 -5.89 0.61
CA TYR A 124 7.35 -5.89 2.00
C TYR A 124 6.59 -6.94 2.79
N THR A 125 7.09 -7.26 3.98
CA THR A 125 6.42 -8.15 4.92
C THR A 125 6.28 -7.50 6.29
N LEU A 126 5.57 -8.17 7.17
CA LEU A 126 5.37 -7.74 8.53
C LEU A 126 6.31 -8.46 9.48
N SER A 127 6.73 -7.77 10.53
CA SER A 127 7.47 -8.32 11.66
C SER A 127 6.57 -8.33 12.89
N MET A 128 6.53 -9.46 13.58
CA MET A 128 6.06 -9.56 14.95
C MET A 128 7.13 -8.96 15.87
N THR A 129 6.92 -7.73 16.32
CA THR A 129 7.94 -6.93 17.00
C THR A 129 7.49 -6.58 18.41
N VAL A 130 8.39 -6.71 19.37
CA VAL A 130 8.19 -6.30 20.77
C VAL A 130 9.18 -5.21 21.16
N GLY A 131 8.77 -4.36 22.10
CA GLY A 131 9.55 -3.27 22.66
C GLY A 131 9.79 -3.45 24.17
N PRO A 132 10.14 -2.36 24.90
CA PRO A 132 10.41 -2.38 26.33
C PRO A 132 9.19 -2.70 27.21
N GLY A 133 7.96 -2.66 26.66
CA GLY A 133 6.75 -3.12 27.36
C GLY A 133 6.72 -4.62 27.66
N VAL A 134 7.62 -5.38 27.03
CA VAL A 134 7.78 -6.83 27.21
C VAL A 134 9.20 -7.10 27.75
N PRO A 135 9.36 -7.97 28.79
CA PRO A 135 10.64 -8.26 29.41
C PRO A 135 11.74 -8.65 28.40
N ALA A 136 13.01 -8.34 28.73
CA ALA A 136 14.14 -8.57 27.82
C ALA A 136 14.40 -10.07 27.55
N GLU A 137 13.92 -10.94 28.42
CA GLU A 137 14.02 -12.40 28.34
C GLU A 137 13.08 -12.99 27.26
N VAL A 138 12.05 -12.25 26.87
CA VAL A 138 11.13 -12.64 25.79
C VAL A 138 11.83 -12.40 24.45
N ARG A 139 12.44 -13.45 23.91
CA ARG A 139 13.25 -13.39 22.68
C ARG A 139 12.68 -14.18 21.50
N THR A 140 11.71 -15.02 21.75
CA THR A 140 11.03 -15.83 20.73
C THR A 140 9.53 -15.61 20.78
N ALA A 141 8.83 -15.97 19.70
CA ALA A 141 7.37 -15.95 19.69
C ALA A 141 6.77 -16.89 20.77
N ALA A 142 7.44 -18.02 21.06
CA ALA A 142 7.03 -18.93 22.14
C ALA A 142 7.15 -18.28 23.52
N ASP A 143 8.24 -17.55 23.78
CA ASP A 143 8.40 -16.77 25.02
C ASP A 143 7.30 -15.72 25.15
N PHE A 144 6.99 -15.03 24.04
CA PHE A 144 5.91 -14.03 24.03
C PHE A 144 4.57 -14.67 24.36
N VAL A 145 4.24 -15.81 23.75
CA VAL A 145 2.99 -16.55 24.03
C VAL A 145 2.92 -16.94 25.52
N LYS A 146 4.02 -17.45 26.11
CA LYS A 146 4.10 -17.79 27.53
C LYS A 146 3.91 -16.55 28.41
N TRP A 147 4.59 -15.46 28.09
CA TRP A 147 4.47 -14.19 28.81
C TRP A 147 3.05 -13.62 28.72
N ALA A 148 2.44 -13.60 27.54
CA ALA A 148 1.10 -13.06 27.33
C ALA A 148 0.03 -13.87 28.09
N LYS A 149 0.14 -15.20 28.14
CA LYS A 149 -0.73 -16.06 28.97
C LYS A 149 -0.62 -15.76 30.46
N ALA A 150 0.59 -15.42 30.93
CA ALA A 150 0.83 -15.06 32.33
C ALA A 150 0.46 -13.59 32.66
N ASN A 151 0.25 -12.74 31.66
CA ASN A 151 -0.05 -11.32 31.80
C ASN A 151 -1.22 -10.89 30.91
N PRO A 152 -2.43 -11.45 31.08
CA PRO A 152 -3.55 -11.21 30.18
C PRO A 152 -3.95 -9.73 30.10
N ASP A 153 -3.84 -8.96 31.19
CA ASP A 153 -4.17 -7.54 31.23
C ASP A 153 -3.18 -6.66 30.41
N LYS A 154 -1.99 -7.18 30.13
CA LYS A 154 -0.95 -6.53 29.34
C LYS A 154 -0.85 -7.09 27.93
N ALA A 155 -1.54 -8.18 27.63
CA ALA A 155 -1.53 -8.83 26.32
C ALA A 155 -2.34 -8.00 25.33
N ASN A 156 -1.64 -7.15 24.57
CA ASN A 156 -2.23 -6.34 23.53
C ASN A 156 -1.35 -6.31 22.28
N TYR A 157 -1.94 -5.98 21.14
CA TYR A 157 -1.19 -5.78 19.91
C TYR A 157 -1.62 -4.51 19.18
N GLY A 158 -0.64 -3.75 18.72
CA GLY A 158 -0.87 -2.55 17.94
C GLY A 158 -1.07 -2.84 16.46
N ILE A 159 -1.99 -2.11 15.84
CA ILE A 159 -2.30 -2.19 14.42
C ILE A 159 -2.30 -0.81 13.78
N PRO A 160 -1.70 -0.63 12.57
CA PRO A 160 -1.64 0.68 11.92
C PRO A 160 -2.98 1.14 11.34
N ALA A 161 -3.92 0.22 11.13
CA ALA A 161 -5.28 0.51 10.66
C ALA A 161 -6.21 -0.68 10.92
N PRO A 162 -7.43 -0.47 11.42
CA PRO A 162 -8.43 -1.52 11.52
C PRO A 162 -8.74 -2.16 10.17
N GLY A 163 -8.93 -3.48 10.14
CA GLY A 163 -9.26 -4.23 8.92
C GLY A 163 -8.13 -4.31 7.89
N SER A 164 -6.89 -3.92 8.22
CA SER A 164 -5.72 -4.08 7.37
C SER A 164 -5.04 -5.44 7.53
N VAL A 165 -4.09 -5.79 6.65
CA VAL A 165 -3.27 -7.02 6.75
C VAL A 165 -2.64 -7.17 8.14
N PRO A 166 -1.97 -6.15 8.71
CA PRO A 166 -1.44 -6.23 10.08
C PRO A 166 -2.49 -6.61 11.13
N HIS A 167 -3.73 -6.10 11.00
CA HIS A 167 -4.81 -6.48 11.91
C HIS A 167 -5.17 -7.96 11.78
N PHE A 168 -5.36 -8.45 10.53
CA PHE A 168 -5.68 -9.85 10.31
C PHE A 168 -4.55 -10.79 10.74
N VAL A 169 -3.30 -10.43 10.51
CA VAL A 169 -2.14 -11.19 11.00
C VAL A 169 -2.16 -11.28 12.54
N GLY A 170 -2.48 -10.18 13.22
CA GLY A 170 -2.66 -10.16 14.68
C GLY A 170 -3.79 -11.09 15.14
N MET A 171 -4.97 -11.02 14.53
CA MET A 171 -6.12 -11.89 14.83
C MET A 171 -5.80 -13.38 14.57
N MET A 172 -5.14 -13.67 13.45
CA MET A 172 -4.75 -15.04 13.11
C MET A 172 -3.73 -15.58 14.10
N PHE A 173 -2.76 -14.77 14.54
CA PHE A 173 -1.77 -15.14 15.54
C PHE A 173 -2.42 -15.37 16.91
N GLU A 174 -3.26 -14.45 17.37
CA GLU A 174 -4.05 -14.56 18.61
C GLU A 174 -4.79 -15.92 18.68
N ARG A 175 -5.53 -16.22 17.60
CA ARG A 175 -6.29 -17.46 17.50
C ARG A 175 -5.40 -18.69 17.47
N ALA A 176 -4.35 -18.71 16.67
CA ALA A 176 -3.47 -19.86 16.49
C ALA A 176 -2.60 -20.12 17.72
N ALA A 177 -2.18 -19.08 18.43
CA ALA A 177 -1.41 -19.16 19.66
C ALA A 177 -2.27 -19.48 20.92
N GLY A 178 -3.60 -19.35 20.81
CA GLY A 178 -4.53 -19.51 21.92
C GLY A 178 -4.26 -18.52 23.05
N VAL A 179 -4.03 -17.25 22.69
CA VAL A 179 -3.75 -16.14 23.61
C VAL A 179 -4.65 -14.97 23.27
N PRO A 180 -5.71 -14.71 24.01
CA PRO A 180 -6.53 -13.52 23.82
C PRO A 180 -5.69 -12.24 23.99
N MET A 181 -5.76 -11.35 23.00
CA MET A 181 -5.04 -10.08 23.00
C MET A 181 -5.95 -8.95 22.57
N LYS A 182 -5.84 -7.79 23.21
CA LYS A 182 -6.59 -6.60 22.83
C LYS A 182 -5.90 -5.91 21.64
N SER A 183 -6.61 -5.68 20.54
CA SER A 183 -6.10 -4.84 19.45
C SER A 183 -6.15 -3.37 19.82
N ILE A 184 -5.08 -2.62 19.52
CA ILE A 184 -4.99 -1.16 19.74
C ILE A 184 -4.77 -0.50 18.38
N PRO A 185 -5.78 0.23 17.85
CA PRO A 185 -5.70 0.86 16.54
C PRO A 185 -4.93 2.17 16.58
N TYR A 186 -4.11 2.39 15.55
CA TYR A 186 -3.35 3.62 15.29
C TYR A 186 -3.68 4.22 13.93
N LYS A 187 -3.32 5.48 13.73
CA LYS A 187 -3.45 6.17 12.44
C LYS A 187 -2.15 6.03 11.61
N GLY A 188 -1.75 4.78 11.34
CA GLY A 188 -0.53 4.45 10.59
C GLY A 188 0.58 3.83 11.45
N GLY A 189 1.67 3.39 10.78
CA GLY A 189 2.80 2.71 11.42
C GLY A 189 3.63 3.62 12.31
N ALA A 190 3.84 4.89 11.95
CA ALA A 190 4.70 5.80 12.70
C ALA A 190 4.24 6.04 14.16
N PRO A 191 2.97 6.40 14.45
CA PRO A 191 2.51 6.53 15.84
C PRO A 191 2.49 5.19 16.58
N LEU A 192 2.16 4.08 15.92
CA LEU A 192 2.26 2.75 16.51
C LEU A 192 3.70 2.44 16.94
N LEU A 193 4.68 2.73 16.09
CA LEU A 193 6.08 2.50 16.38
C LEU A 193 6.59 3.32 17.58
N GLN A 194 6.12 4.56 17.73
CA GLN A 194 6.44 5.39 18.90
C GLN A 194 5.95 4.76 20.20
N ASP A 195 4.70 4.29 20.23
CA ASP A 195 4.11 3.65 21.42
C ASP A 195 4.72 2.27 21.69
N LEU A 196 5.10 1.53 20.66
CA LEU A 196 5.86 0.27 20.84
C LEU A 196 7.22 0.53 21.47
N MET A 197 7.95 1.56 21.03
CA MET A 197 9.23 1.98 21.62
C MET A 197 9.06 2.56 23.03
N GLY A 198 7.91 3.18 23.31
CA GLY A 198 7.53 3.68 24.62
C GLY A 198 7.01 2.61 25.57
N GLY A 199 6.86 1.35 25.13
CA GLY A 199 6.37 0.25 25.97
C GLY A 199 4.87 0.27 26.24
N GLN A 200 4.10 1.08 25.50
CA GLN A 200 2.63 1.18 25.66
C GLN A 200 1.90 0.01 24.96
N VAL A 201 2.56 -0.64 24.01
CA VAL A 201 2.07 -1.78 23.26
C VAL A 201 3.00 -2.96 23.48
N ALA A 202 2.44 -4.14 23.77
CA ALA A 202 3.22 -5.34 24.05
C ALA A 202 3.87 -5.90 22.78
N VAL A 203 3.08 -6.06 21.71
CA VAL A 203 3.55 -6.54 20.41
C VAL A 203 2.89 -5.76 19.29
N ALA A 204 3.58 -5.63 18.17
CA ALA A 204 3.00 -5.06 16.97
C ALA A 204 3.37 -5.88 15.74
N PHE A 205 2.45 -5.95 14.77
CA PHE A 205 2.71 -6.51 13.45
C PHE A 205 3.00 -5.34 12.49
N ASN A 206 4.25 -4.86 12.53
CA ASN A 206 4.70 -3.70 11.76
C ASN A 206 5.33 -4.10 10.44
N VAL A 207 5.33 -3.18 9.49
CA VAL A 207 6.14 -3.28 8.28
C VAL A 207 7.63 -3.39 8.67
N VAL A 208 8.33 -4.38 8.11
CA VAL A 208 9.76 -4.61 8.43
C VAL A 208 10.59 -3.36 8.23
N SER A 209 10.37 -2.59 7.15
CA SER A 209 11.16 -1.38 6.85
C SER A 209 11.06 -0.30 7.94
N GLU A 210 9.94 -0.24 8.65
CA GLU A 210 9.72 0.75 9.71
C GLU A 210 10.43 0.34 11.01
N VAL A 211 10.49 -0.96 11.34
CA VAL A 211 11.10 -1.46 12.57
C VAL A 211 12.59 -1.80 12.42
N LEU A 212 13.06 -2.05 11.21
CA LEU A 212 14.41 -2.53 10.94
C LEU A 212 15.54 -1.69 11.57
N PRO A 213 15.54 -0.34 11.53
CA PRO A 213 16.57 0.47 12.19
C PRO A 213 16.57 0.29 13.71
N HIS A 214 15.39 0.09 14.30
CA HIS A 214 15.24 -0.09 15.75
C HIS A 214 15.59 -1.50 16.20
N VAL A 215 15.34 -2.50 15.36
CA VAL A 215 15.80 -3.88 15.59
C VAL A 215 17.32 -3.95 15.51
N ARG A 216 17.93 -3.34 14.48
CA ARG A 216 19.40 -3.28 14.32
C ARG A 216 20.10 -2.54 15.47
N SER A 217 19.46 -1.52 16.04
CA SER A 217 20.00 -0.79 17.21
C SER A 217 19.69 -1.46 18.55
N GLY A 218 18.97 -2.58 18.57
CA GLY A 218 18.59 -3.30 19.78
C GLY A 218 17.47 -2.65 20.62
N LYS A 219 16.86 -1.57 20.12
CA LYS A 219 15.73 -0.91 20.80
C LYS A 219 14.44 -1.73 20.74
N LEU A 220 14.26 -2.48 19.66
CA LEU A 220 13.16 -3.40 19.44
C LEU A 220 13.68 -4.80 19.15
N ARG A 221 12.85 -5.81 19.34
CA ARG A 221 13.15 -7.21 19.01
C ARG A 221 12.10 -7.74 18.03
N SER A 222 12.56 -8.24 16.89
CA SER A 222 11.71 -8.96 15.93
C SER A 222 11.69 -10.44 16.32
N LEU A 223 10.52 -10.96 16.64
CA LEU A 223 10.35 -12.35 17.10
C LEU A 223 10.02 -13.30 15.93
N ALA A 224 9.39 -12.80 14.89
CA ALA A 224 9.06 -13.53 13.67
C ALA A 224 8.76 -12.57 12.52
N VAL A 225 8.84 -13.06 11.28
CA VAL A 225 8.35 -12.38 10.09
C VAL A 225 7.18 -13.15 9.47
N ALA A 226 6.26 -12.44 8.83
CA ALA A 226 5.05 -13.03 8.22
C ALA A 226 5.25 -13.45 6.75
N SER A 227 6.47 -13.49 6.25
CA SER A 227 6.77 -13.96 4.90
C SER A 227 6.83 -15.50 4.83
N PRO A 228 6.66 -16.11 3.65
CA PRO A 228 6.76 -17.56 3.50
C PRO A 228 8.18 -18.11 3.72
N GLN A 229 9.19 -17.25 3.53
CA GLN A 229 10.61 -17.49 3.77
C GLN A 229 11.19 -16.37 4.61
N ARG A 230 12.31 -16.59 5.30
CA ARG A 230 13.00 -15.56 6.06
C ARG A 230 13.28 -14.34 5.21
N TRP A 231 13.05 -13.16 5.77
CA TRP A 231 13.23 -11.93 5.05
C TRP A 231 14.70 -11.55 4.97
N ALA A 232 15.18 -11.20 3.79
CA ALA A 232 16.61 -11.01 3.54
C ALA A 232 17.31 -9.98 4.46
N SER A 233 16.57 -8.99 4.96
CA SER A 233 17.11 -7.96 5.88
C SER A 233 17.10 -8.40 7.35
N LEU A 234 16.48 -9.54 7.69
CA LEU A 234 16.38 -10.15 9.00
C LEU A 234 16.57 -11.69 8.90
N PRO A 235 17.71 -12.16 8.37
CA PRO A 235 17.90 -13.58 8.06
C PRO A 235 17.92 -14.48 9.32
N GLU A 236 18.23 -13.91 10.47
CA GLU A 236 18.22 -14.59 11.77
C GLU A 236 16.81 -14.78 12.35
N VAL A 237 15.83 -13.98 11.88
CA VAL A 237 14.46 -14.00 12.41
C VAL A 237 13.65 -15.08 11.68
N PRO A 238 13.05 -16.05 12.40
CA PRO A 238 12.25 -17.09 11.80
C PRO A 238 10.96 -16.56 11.22
N THR A 239 10.38 -17.30 10.29
CA THR A 239 9.03 -17.00 9.80
C THR A 239 7.97 -17.56 10.75
N LEU A 240 6.75 -16.98 10.72
CA LEU A 240 5.62 -17.56 11.45
C LEU A 240 5.32 -18.99 10.96
N VAL A 241 5.58 -19.29 9.69
CA VAL A 241 5.45 -20.65 9.11
C VAL A 241 6.43 -21.63 9.75
N GLU A 242 7.73 -21.26 9.89
CA GLU A 242 8.74 -22.07 10.57
C GLU A 242 8.38 -22.36 12.04
N LEU A 243 7.65 -21.43 12.67
CA LEU A 243 7.18 -21.55 14.06
C LEU A 243 5.87 -22.32 14.21
N GLY A 244 5.34 -22.90 13.12
CA GLY A 244 4.12 -23.73 13.11
C GLY A 244 2.82 -22.98 12.80
N TYR A 245 2.86 -21.66 12.62
CA TYR A 245 1.70 -20.83 12.24
C TYR A 245 1.54 -20.80 10.71
N LYS A 246 1.26 -21.96 10.11
CA LYS A 246 1.35 -22.23 8.67
C LYS A 246 0.51 -21.32 7.77
N ASP A 247 -0.64 -20.85 8.29
CA ASP A 247 -1.59 -20.03 7.51
C ASP A 247 -1.31 -18.52 7.62
N ILE A 248 -0.33 -18.12 8.43
CA ILE A 248 -0.01 -16.71 8.64
C ILE A 248 1.11 -16.29 7.70
N VAL A 249 0.71 -15.97 6.48
CA VAL A 249 1.61 -15.46 5.43
C VAL A 249 1.08 -14.12 4.91
N ALA A 250 1.92 -13.09 4.99
CA ALA A 250 1.61 -11.74 4.55
C ALA A 250 2.83 -11.09 3.87
N VAL A 251 2.80 -11.09 2.55
CA VAL A 251 3.68 -10.24 1.73
C VAL A 251 2.78 -9.23 1.04
N GLU A 252 2.97 -7.99 1.38
CA GLU A 252 2.19 -6.87 0.84
C GLU A 252 3.01 -6.10 -0.20
N PHE A 253 2.36 -5.18 -0.89
CA PHE A 253 3.01 -4.27 -1.84
C PHE A 253 2.55 -2.83 -1.66
N LEU A 254 3.43 -1.90 -2.00
CA LEU A 254 3.13 -0.49 -2.18
C LEU A 254 3.02 -0.21 -3.67
N GLY A 255 2.03 0.56 -4.08
CA GLY A 255 1.85 0.91 -5.48
C GLY A 255 1.23 2.27 -5.71
N TRP A 256 1.36 2.73 -6.96
CA TRP A 256 0.69 3.91 -7.48
C TRP A 256 -0.47 3.53 -8.37
N TYR A 257 -1.55 4.29 -8.25
CA TYR A 257 -2.80 4.12 -8.98
C TYR A 257 -3.26 5.46 -9.51
N ALA A 258 -3.97 5.45 -10.63
CA ALA A 258 -4.60 6.63 -11.21
C ALA A 258 -6.14 6.51 -11.13
N PRO A 259 -6.90 7.62 -11.27
CA PRO A 259 -8.35 7.56 -11.42
C PRO A 259 -8.76 6.66 -12.60
N ALA A 260 -9.93 6.03 -12.49
CA ALA A 260 -10.51 5.29 -13.61
C ALA A 260 -10.57 6.17 -14.87
N LYS A 261 -10.46 5.55 -16.05
CA LYS A 261 -10.46 6.22 -17.37
C LYS A 261 -9.19 7.05 -17.67
N THR A 262 -8.15 7.02 -16.84
CA THR A 262 -6.85 7.57 -17.22
C THR A 262 -6.36 6.86 -18.50
N PRO A 263 -5.97 7.61 -19.57
CA PRO A 263 -5.57 7.01 -20.83
C PRO A 263 -4.46 5.98 -20.70
N ALA A 264 -4.61 4.84 -21.35
CA ALA A 264 -3.68 3.72 -21.24
C ALA A 264 -2.24 4.07 -21.66
N ASP A 265 -2.09 4.91 -22.68
CA ASP A 265 -0.78 5.41 -23.14
C ASP A 265 -0.09 6.30 -22.09
N LEU A 266 -0.86 7.09 -21.35
CA LEU A 266 -0.37 7.90 -20.25
C LEU A 266 0.09 7.02 -19.07
N VAL A 267 -0.72 6.01 -18.72
CA VAL A 267 -0.38 5.01 -17.68
C VAL A 267 0.89 4.26 -18.05
N ALA A 268 1.01 3.79 -19.29
CA ALA A 268 2.19 3.08 -19.78
C ALA A 268 3.45 3.94 -19.74
N LYS A 269 3.37 5.20 -20.17
CA LYS A 269 4.51 6.15 -20.11
C LYS A 269 4.94 6.42 -18.66
N LEU A 270 3.98 6.64 -17.76
CA LEU A 270 4.28 6.87 -16.35
C LEU A 270 4.87 5.60 -15.69
N ASN A 271 4.32 4.42 -16.00
CA ASN A 271 4.90 3.16 -15.53
C ASN A 271 6.35 3.02 -16.01
N ALA A 272 6.64 3.23 -17.30
CA ALA A 272 8.00 3.13 -17.83
C ALA A 272 8.96 4.05 -17.08
N ALA A 273 8.60 5.33 -16.89
CA ALA A 273 9.44 6.27 -16.15
C ALA A 273 9.68 5.82 -14.68
N VAL A 274 8.65 5.30 -14.02
CA VAL A 274 8.77 4.76 -12.65
C VAL A 274 9.67 3.52 -12.63
N GLN A 275 9.49 2.57 -13.56
CA GLN A 275 10.30 1.35 -13.63
C GLN A 275 11.77 1.62 -13.93
N ASP A 276 12.06 2.60 -14.80
CA ASP A 276 13.42 3.06 -15.06
C ASP A 276 14.06 3.69 -13.81
N ALA A 277 13.30 4.53 -13.11
CA ALA A 277 13.76 5.15 -11.87
C ALA A 277 14.01 4.10 -10.76
N LEU A 278 13.10 3.12 -10.59
CA LEU A 278 13.26 2.01 -9.63
C LEU A 278 14.47 1.11 -9.93
N GLY A 279 14.89 1.04 -11.21
CA GLY A 279 16.05 0.25 -11.65
C GLY A 279 17.41 0.90 -11.39
N THR A 280 17.45 2.11 -10.81
CA THR A 280 18.72 2.82 -10.56
C THR A 280 19.48 2.23 -9.37
N PRO A 281 20.84 2.32 -9.34
CA PRO A 281 21.64 1.87 -8.21
C PRO A 281 21.26 2.56 -6.89
N GLU A 282 20.87 3.82 -6.94
CA GLU A 282 20.46 4.58 -5.77
C GLU A 282 19.15 4.03 -5.17
N MET A 283 18.18 3.64 -6.01
CA MET A 283 16.97 2.99 -5.52
C MET A 283 17.27 1.58 -5.00
N ALA A 284 18.20 0.85 -5.60
CA ALA A 284 18.66 -0.43 -5.05
C ALA A 284 19.22 -0.28 -3.63
N ALA A 285 20.01 0.78 -3.39
CA ALA A 285 20.53 1.11 -2.05
C ALA A 285 19.39 1.44 -1.06
N VAL A 286 18.37 2.19 -1.49
CA VAL A 286 17.16 2.48 -0.68
C VAL A 286 16.45 1.19 -0.30
N PHE A 287 16.20 0.29 -1.25
CA PHE A 287 15.55 -0.99 -0.97
C PHE A 287 16.35 -1.86 0.00
N GLN A 288 17.67 -1.93 -0.18
CA GLN A 288 18.56 -2.66 0.72
C GLN A 288 18.55 -2.05 2.14
N GLN A 289 18.64 -0.72 2.24
CA GLN A 289 18.62 -0.01 3.52
C GLN A 289 17.35 -0.30 4.31
N HIS A 290 16.21 -0.27 3.64
CA HIS A 290 14.89 -0.45 4.25
C HIS A 290 14.40 -1.90 4.27
N GLY A 291 15.18 -2.84 3.72
CA GLY A 291 14.78 -4.25 3.66
C GLY A 291 13.53 -4.48 2.81
N LEU A 292 13.38 -3.71 1.75
CA LEU A 292 12.27 -3.82 0.80
C LEU A 292 12.71 -4.60 -0.44
N VAL A 293 11.75 -5.18 -1.15
CA VAL A 293 11.99 -5.85 -2.43
C VAL A 293 11.38 -5.02 -3.55
N PRO A 294 12.16 -4.55 -4.55
CA PRO A 294 11.60 -3.80 -5.66
C PRO A 294 10.64 -4.67 -6.47
N LEU A 295 9.51 -4.08 -6.87
CA LEU A 295 8.57 -4.70 -7.81
C LEU A 295 8.66 -3.97 -9.15
N ARG A 296 9.06 -4.72 -10.18
CA ARG A 296 9.25 -4.18 -11.53
C ARG A 296 8.29 -4.88 -12.49
N GLU A 297 7.07 -4.34 -12.57
CA GLU A 297 5.98 -4.91 -13.36
C GLU A 297 5.29 -3.83 -14.18
N GLY A 298 4.76 -4.23 -15.35
CA GLY A 298 3.87 -3.37 -16.13
C GLY A 298 2.49 -3.20 -15.49
N PRO A 299 1.69 -2.24 -15.97
CA PRO A 299 0.37 -1.93 -15.39
C PRO A 299 -0.58 -3.14 -15.39
N GLU A 300 -0.57 -3.96 -16.45
CA GLU A 300 -1.44 -5.11 -16.59
C GLU A 300 -1.09 -6.20 -15.57
N ALA A 301 0.22 -6.52 -15.42
CA ALA A 301 0.68 -7.49 -14.44
C ALA A 301 0.37 -7.01 -13.01
N PHE A 302 0.53 -5.72 -12.76
CA PHE A 302 0.18 -5.13 -11.47
C PHE A 302 -1.34 -5.18 -11.19
N ALA A 303 -2.19 -4.92 -12.17
CA ALA A 303 -3.63 -5.09 -12.03
C ALA A 303 -4.03 -6.54 -11.72
N VAL A 304 -3.38 -7.51 -12.37
CA VAL A 304 -3.55 -8.94 -12.07
C VAL A 304 -3.18 -9.24 -10.62
N ARG A 305 -2.02 -8.78 -10.16
CA ARG A 305 -1.58 -8.94 -8.76
C ARG A 305 -2.60 -8.40 -7.77
N VAL A 306 -3.14 -7.19 -7.99
CA VAL A 306 -4.18 -6.59 -7.12
C VAL A 306 -5.41 -7.50 -7.06
N LYS A 307 -5.87 -8.02 -8.20
CA LYS A 307 -7.03 -8.90 -8.29
C LYS A 307 -6.79 -10.25 -7.59
N GLU A 308 -5.62 -10.83 -7.78
CA GLU A 308 -5.25 -12.11 -7.13
C GLU A 308 -5.21 -11.95 -5.61
N GLU A 309 -4.58 -10.90 -5.10
CA GLU A 309 -4.54 -10.62 -3.67
C GLU A 309 -5.94 -10.33 -3.10
N LEU A 310 -6.77 -9.57 -3.81
CA LEU A 310 -8.16 -9.35 -3.45
C LEU A 310 -8.89 -10.70 -3.25
N ASN A 311 -8.76 -11.61 -4.22
CA ASN A 311 -9.40 -12.92 -4.17
C ASN A 311 -8.83 -13.79 -3.04
N ARG A 312 -7.52 -13.74 -2.81
CA ARG A 312 -6.84 -14.51 -1.75
C ARG A 312 -7.35 -14.15 -0.36
N TRP A 313 -7.61 -12.86 -0.11
CA TRP A 313 -8.05 -12.38 1.20
C TRP A 313 -9.52 -12.63 1.50
N ALA A 314 -10.38 -12.83 0.50
CA ALA A 314 -11.82 -13.05 0.68
C ALA A 314 -12.16 -14.16 1.71
N PRO A 315 -11.68 -15.41 1.55
CA PRO A 315 -11.96 -16.49 2.51
C PRO A 315 -11.31 -16.22 3.88
N ILE A 316 -10.15 -15.58 3.94
CA ILE A 316 -9.44 -15.28 5.19
C ILE A 316 -10.23 -14.29 6.03
N VAL A 317 -10.65 -13.16 5.44
CA VAL A 317 -11.47 -12.16 6.13
C VAL A 317 -12.78 -12.78 6.64
N LYS A 318 -13.45 -13.54 5.78
CA LYS A 318 -14.69 -14.24 6.16
C LYS A 318 -14.50 -15.18 7.35
N ALA A 319 -13.38 -15.92 7.40
CA ALA A 319 -13.09 -16.88 8.48
C ALA A 319 -12.80 -16.22 9.84
N THR A 320 -12.37 -14.94 9.85
CA THR A 320 -12.09 -14.21 11.10
C THR A 320 -13.35 -13.67 11.77
N GLY A 321 -14.47 -13.53 11.05
CA GLY A 321 -15.68 -12.90 11.56
C GLY A 321 -15.55 -11.41 11.83
N PHE A 322 -14.51 -10.76 11.27
CA PHE A 322 -14.24 -9.33 11.47
C PHE A 322 -15.42 -8.48 10.98
N THR A 323 -15.86 -7.57 11.84
CA THR A 323 -16.83 -6.52 11.52
C THR A 323 -16.19 -5.17 11.83
N PRO A 324 -16.20 -4.21 10.87
CA PRO A 324 -15.63 -2.89 11.14
C PRO A 324 -16.47 -2.16 12.18
N GLU A 325 -15.79 -1.57 13.16
CA GLU A 325 -16.39 -0.59 14.06
C GLU A 325 -16.78 0.67 13.26
N ASP A 326 -17.87 1.34 13.67
CA ASP A 326 -18.39 2.54 13.00
C ASP A 326 -17.47 3.74 13.13
#